data_b3bbdfef90f4d196b401df4f6012d637
#
_entry.id   b3bbdfef90f4d196b401df4f6012d637
#
_cell.length_a   1.000
_cell.length_b   1.000
_cell.length_c   1.000
_cell.angle_alpha   90.00
_cell.angle_beta   90.00
_cell.angle_gamma   90.00
#
_symmetry.space_group_name_H-M   'P 1'
#
loop_
_entity.id
_entity.type
_entity.pdbx_description
1 polymer ?
#
loop_
_entity_poly.entity_id
_entity_poly.type
_entity_poly.pdbx_seq_one_letter_code
_entity_poly.pdbx_strand_id
1 'polypeptide(L)'
;MKLANLSGKTIAIMVASGFDETGFIAIQRAMMQAGAKLRIISREAGLTNAWNGTGWGMSNPADSTLSTALASDYDGLIVPAGKRHIDTLQNEAHAKRVLRAFLRADMPVLLQGEATALLQLIDDAADRPNAAADEATTDGANAAPIVDGRLVTIATASAELPELQAFDAAVGAAIDESCAA
;
A
#
# COMPACT_ATOMS: atom_id res chain seq x y z
N MET A 1 -14.26 15.07 6.66
CA MET A 1 -14.00 15.13 5.20
C MET A 1 -14.23 13.75 4.64
N LYS A 2 -14.90 13.64 3.51
CA LYS A 2 -15.32 12.35 2.95
C LYS A 2 -14.30 11.95 1.88
N LEU A 3 -13.85 10.70 1.87
CA LEU A 3 -13.09 10.15 0.77
C LEU A 3 -13.94 10.19 -0.50
N ALA A 4 -13.31 10.25 -1.68
CA ALA A 4 -14.01 10.14 -2.94
C ALA A 4 -14.74 8.79 -3.04
N ASN A 5 -15.59 8.64 -4.01
CA ASN A 5 -16.35 7.41 -4.19
C ASN A 5 -15.50 6.40 -4.97
N LEU A 6 -14.94 5.41 -4.27
CA LEU A 6 -14.22 4.28 -4.85
C LEU A 6 -15.13 3.07 -5.12
N SER A 7 -16.43 3.28 -5.25
CA SER A 7 -17.37 2.20 -5.51
C SER A 7 -17.01 1.44 -6.80
N GLY A 8 -16.95 0.13 -6.71
CA GLY A 8 -16.56 -0.74 -7.80
C GLY A 8 -15.05 -0.93 -7.98
N LYS A 9 -14.22 -0.21 -7.24
CA LYS A 9 -12.76 -0.34 -7.27
C LYS A 9 -12.28 -1.46 -6.38
N THR A 10 -11.27 -2.17 -6.83
CA THR A 10 -10.61 -3.24 -6.08
C THR A 10 -9.19 -2.82 -5.73
N ILE A 11 -8.92 -2.66 -4.45
CA ILE A 11 -7.61 -2.24 -3.94
C ILE A 11 -6.91 -3.45 -3.31
N ALA A 12 -5.70 -3.73 -3.79
CA ALA A 12 -4.84 -4.73 -3.18
C ALA A 12 -4.19 -4.17 -1.92
N ILE A 13 -4.14 -4.97 -0.87
CA ILE A 13 -3.32 -4.67 0.31
C ILE A 13 -2.28 -5.77 0.46
N MET A 14 -1.01 -5.41 0.29
CA MET A 14 0.10 -6.36 0.34
C MET A 14 0.63 -6.47 1.75
N VAL A 15 0.55 -7.66 2.31
CA VAL A 15 0.97 -7.92 3.69
C VAL A 15 1.74 -9.23 3.82
N ALA A 16 2.54 -9.30 4.88
CA ALA A 16 3.03 -10.54 5.49
C ALA A 16 2.71 -10.47 6.98
N SER A 17 2.78 -11.56 7.71
CA SER A 17 2.54 -11.51 9.16
C SER A 17 3.47 -10.53 9.87
N GLY A 18 2.91 -9.75 10.78
CA GLY A 18 3.60 -8.70 11.53
C GLY A 18 3.38 -7.26 11.04
N PHE A 19 2.37 -7.03 10.19
CA PHE A 19 1.92 -5.67 9.83
C PHE A 19 1.28 -4.96 11.01
N ASP A 20 1.35 -3.62 11.01
CA ASP A 20 0.75 -2.80 12.08
C ASP A 20 -0.77 -2.94 12.12
N GLU A 21 -1.30 -3.38 13.26
CA GLU A 21 -2.74 -3.65 13.42
C GLU A 21 -3.58 -2.38 13.32
N THR A 22 -3.13 -1.32 13.97
CA THR A 22 -3.87 -0.05 14.05
C THR A 22 -3.98 0.61 12.67
N GLY A 23 -2.87 0.71 11.96
CA GLY A 23 -2.81 1.25 10.61
C GLY A 23 -3.63 0.43 9.63
N PHE A 24 -3.56 -0.88 9.71
CA PHE A 24 -4.35 -1.77 8.85
C PHE A 24 -5.86 -1.60 9.06
N ILE A 25 -6.32 -1.54 10.32
CA ILE A 25 -7.75 -1.32 10.65
C ILE A 25 -8.21 0.03 10.11
N ALA A 26 -7.38 1.08 10.22
CA ALA A 26 -7.71 2.41 9.72
C ALA A 26 -7.85 2.41 8.19
N ILE A 27 -6.92 1.78 7.46
CA ILE A 27 -7.00 1.58 6.00
C ILE A 27 -8.28 0.83 5.63
N GLN A 28 -8.52 -0.30 6.27
CA GLN A 28 -9.68 -1.14 5.98
C GLN A 28 -10.99 -0.36 6.15
N ARG A 29 -11.12 0.37 7.25
CA ARG A 29 -12.30 1.19 7.54
C ARG A 29 -12.48 2.30 6.51
N ALA A 30 -11.42 3.02 6.18
CA ALA A 30 -11.46 4.11 5.23
C ALA A 30 -11.84 3.64 3.83
N MET A 31 -11.24 2.56 3.34
CA MET A 31 -11.55 1.98 2.03
C MET A 31 -12.97 1.45 1.96
N MET A 32 -13.46 0.80 3.01
CA MET A 32 -14.86 0.36 3.10
C MET A 32 -15.84 1.54 3.07
N GLN A 33 -15.51 2.63 3.78
CA GLN A 33 -16.34 3.85 3.75
C GLN A 33 -16.35 4.53 2.39
N ALA A 34 -15.25 4.43 1.65
CA ALA A 34 -15.17 4.91 0.26
C ALA A 34 -15.87 3.99 -0.75
N GLY A 35 -16.32 2.81 -0.33
CA GLY A 35 -16.99 1.82 -1.18
C GLY A 35 -16.03 0.94 -1.98
N ALA A 36 -14.73 0.98 -1.69
CA ALA A 36 -13.73 0.12 -2.32
C ALA A 36 -13.80 -1.30 -1.79
N LYS A 37 -13.46 -2.26 -2.64
CA LYS A 37 -13.27 -3.66 -2.28
C LYS A 37 -11.79 -3.89 -1.96
N LEU A 38 -11.47 -4.27 -0.74
CA LEU A 38 -10.13 -4.67 -0.36
C LEU A 38 -9.88 -6.14 -0.67
N ARG A 39 -8.67 -6.42 -1.16
CA ARG A 39 -8.14 -7.77 -1.38
C ARG A 39 -6.78 -7.91 -0.72
N ILE A 40 -6.68 -8.83 0.20
CA ILE A 40 -5.43 -9.12 0.91
C ILE A 40 -4.59 -10.07 0.06
N ILE A 41 -3.40 -9.60 -0.31
CA ILE A 41 -2.39 -10.42 -0.99
C ILE A 41 -1.21 -10.65 -0.06
N SER A 42 -0.83 -11.90 0.11
CA SER A 42 0.22 -12.29 1.04
C SER A 42 1.20 -13.29 0.42
N ARG A 43 2.32 -13.47 1.09
CA ARG A 43 3.34 -14.46 0.68
C ARG A 43 2.74 -15.87 0.53
N GLU A 44 1.89 -16.27 1.46
CA GLU A 44 1.32 -17.61 1.51
C GLU A 44 -0.22 -17.55 1.57
N ALA A 45 -0.84 -18.59 1.07
CA ALA A 45 -2.28 -18.77 1.28
C ALA A 45 -2.54 -19.11 2.75
N GLY A 46 -3.58 -18.51 3.32
CA GLY A 46 -3.97 -18.77 4.71
C GLY A 46 -4.13 -17.49 5.51
N LEU A 47 -3.83 -17.56 6.80
CA LEU A 47 -3.98 -16.43 7.71
C LEU A 47 -2.71 -15.62 7.82
N THR A 48 -2.86 -14.30 7.73
CA THR A 48 -1.83 -13.32 8.09
C THR A 48 -2.19 -12.67 9.41
N ASN A 49 -1.20 -12.51 10.28
CA ASN A 49 -1.41 -12.01 11.63
C ASN A 49 -0.83 -10.59 11.76
N ALA A 50 -1.63 -9.68 12.30
CA ALA A 50 -1.19 -8.34 12.65
C ALA A 50 -0.27 -8.35 13.89
N TRP A 51 0.47 -7.26 14.07
CA TRP A 51 1.26 -6.99 15.27
C TRP A 51 0.74 -5.72 15.94
N ASN A 52 0.37 -5.82 17.22
CA ASN A 52 -0.20 -4.70 17.98
C ASN A 52 0.83 -3.93 18.83
N GLY A 53 2.10 -4.15 18.59
CA GLY A 53 3.18 -3.55 19.37
C GLY A 53 3.73 -4.45 20.47
N THR A 54 2.91 -5.29 21.07
CA THR A 54 3.27 -6.17 22.18
C THR A 54 3.11 -7.66 21.88
N GLY A 55 2.21 -8.00 20.96
CA GLY A 55 1.90 -9.38 20.62
C GLY A 55 1.21 -9.51 19.27
N TRP A 56 0.91 -10.75 18.92
CA TRP A 56 0.12 -11.06 17.75
C TRP A 56 -1.33 -10.63 17.98
N GLY A 57 -1.85 -9.85 17.05
CA GLY A 57 -3.19 -9.30 17.07
C GLY A 57 -4.15 -10.07 16.14
N MET A 58 -4.99 -9.32 15.42
CA MET A 58 -6.00 -9.91 14.55
C MET A 58 -5.39 -10.76 13.43
N SER A 59 -6.13 -11.80 13.03
CA SER A 59 -5.79 -12.66 11.91
C SER A 59 -6.72 -12.39 10.74
N ASN A 60 -6.15 -12.22 9.56
CA ASN A 60 -6.90 -11.98 8.33
C ASN A 60 -6.57 -13.05 7.30
N PRO A 61 -7.58 -13.62 6.61
CA PRO A 61 -7.33 -14.54 5.52
C PRO A 61 -6.77 -13.78 4.30
N ALA A 62 -5.77 -14.36 3.66
CA ALA A 62 -5.30 -13.86 2.37
C ALA A 62 -6.29 -14.26 1.26
N ASP A 63 -6.67 -13.31 0.43
CA ASP A 63 -7.52 -13.55 -0.75
C ASP A 63 -6.73 -14.17 -1.89
N SER A 64 -5.43 -13.80 -2.01
CA SER A 64 -4.53 -14.29 -3.05
C SER A 64 -3.09 -14.33 -2.55
N THR A 65 -2.25 -15.09 -3.25
CA THR A 65 -0.82 -15.13 -2.96
C THR A 65 -0.06 -14.14 -3.83
N LEU A 66 1.10 -13.65 -3.35
CA LEU A 66 1.99 -12.80 -4.13
C LEU A 66 2.47 -13.47 -5.43
N SER A 67 2.59 -14.79 -5.43
CA SER A 67 3.01 -15.54 -6.62
C SER A 67 1.99 -15.49 -7.76
N THR A 68 0.71 -15.41 -7.45
CA THR A 68 -0.40 -15.41 -8.41
C THR A 68 -1.00 -14.03 -8.68
N ALA A 69 -0.79 -13.06 -7.79
CA ALA A 69 -1.34 -11.72 -7.93
C ALA A 69 -0.78 -10.99 -9.16
N LEU A 70 -1.68 -10.41 -9.96
CA LEU A 70 -1.36 -9.57 -11.11
C LEU A 70 -1.85 -8.15 -10.85
N ALA A 71 -1.05 -7.15 -11.25
CA ALA A 71 -1.44 -5.74 -11.07
C ALA A 71 -2.74 -5.40 -11.82
N SER A 72 -2.97 -6.05 -12.97
CA SER A 72 -4.18 -5.87 -13.79
C SER A 72 -5.50 -6.25 -13.09
N ASP A 73 -5.44 -7.00 -11.99
CA ASP A 73 -6.63 -7.45 -11.26
C ASP A 73 -7.11 -6.41 -10.25
N TYR A 74 -6.37 -5.31 -10.11
CA TYR A 74 -6.59 -4.30 -9.07
C TYR A 74 -6.53 -2.89 -9.66
N ASP A 75 -7.12 -1.94 -8.94
CA ASP A 75 -7.11 -0.52 -9.28
C ASP A 75 -6.07 0.29 -8.47
N GLY A 76 -5.41 -0.33 -7.50
CA GLY A 76 -4.37 0.29 -6.69
C GLY A 76 -3.77 -0.68 -5.67
N LEU A 77 -2.64 -0.30 -5.10
CA LEU A 77 -1.89 -1.08 -4.12
C LEU A 77 -1.66 -0.27 -2.85
N ILE A 78 -1.88 -0.88 -1.70
CA ILE A 78 -1.51 -0.34 -0.39
C ILE A 78 -0.56 -1.31 0.29
N VAL A 79 0.53 -0.80 0.87
CA VAL A 79 1.42 -1.54 1.75
C VAL A 79 1.44 -0.84 3.10
N PRO A 80 0.82 -1.44 4.14
CA PRO A 80 0.77 -0.83 5.46
C PRO A 80 2.14 -0.84 6.13
N ALA A 81 2.28 -0.07 7.19
CA ALA A 81 3.46 -0.05 8.03
C ALA A 81 3.63 -1.35 8.82
N GLY A 82 4.81 -1.55 9.38
CA GLY A 82 5.13 -2.65 10.27
C GLY A 82 6.46 -3.31 9.92
N LYS A 83 7.49 -3.04 10.72
CA LYS A 83 8.84 -3.49 10.44
C LYS A 83 8.93 -5.00 10.15
N ARG A 84 8.22 -5.84 10.94
CA ARG A 84 8.30 -7.29 10.82
C ARG A 84 7.84 -7.80 9.46
N HIS A 85 6.70 -7.30 8.97
CA HIS A 85 6.20 -7.74 7.67
C HIS A 85 7.02 -7.16 6.52
N ILE A 86 7.54 -5.94 6.66
CA ILE A 86 8.42 -5.34 5.65
C ILE A 86 9.73 -6.11 5.54
N ASP A 87 10.36 -6.48 6.67
CA ASP A 87 11.55 -7.35 6.67
C ASP A 87 11.30 -8.67 5.91
N THR A 88 10.08 -9.22 6.04
CA THR A 88 9.68 -10.42 5.30
C THR A 88 9.49 -10.13 3.81
N LEU A 89 8.78 -9.05 3.46
CA LEU A 89 8.51 -8.68 2.07
C LEU A 89 9.78 -8.29 1.29
N GLN A 90 10.76 -7.68 1.96
CA GLN A 90 12.05 -7.34 1.34
C GLN A 90 12.80 -8.58 0.84
N ASN A 91 12.62 -9.72 1.49
CA ASN A 91 13.24 -10.98 1.11
C ASN A 91 12.34 -11.84 0.19
N GLU A 92 11.20 -11.30 -0.25
CA GLU A 92 10.23 -12.01 -1.07
C GLU A 92 10.27 -11.49 -2.53
N ALA A 93 10.78 -12.33 -3.44
CA ALA A 93 10.92 -11.97 -4.85
C ALA A 93 9.59 -11.59 -5.51
N HIS A 94 8.49 -12.23 -5.09
CA HIS A 94 7.17 -11.92 -5.62
C HIS A 94 6.63 -10.58 -5.13
N ALA A 95 7.01 -10.11 -3.93
CA ALA A 95 6.65 -8.78 -3.45
C ALA A 95 7.30 -7.69 -4.33
N LYS A 96 8.60 -7.85 -4.63
CA LYS A 96 9.31 -6.98 -5.58
C LYS A 96 8.63 -6.96 -6.96
N ARG A 97 8.27 -8.15 -7.48
CA ARG A 97 7.59 -8.28 -8.78
C ARG A 97 6.25 -7.54 -8.80
N VAL A 98 5.44 -7.73 -7.77
CA VAL A 98 4.11 -7.09 -7.66
C VAL A 98 4.26 -5.58 -7.57
N LEU A 99 5.10 -5.07 -6.67
CA LEU A 99 5.33 -3.62 -6.52
C LEU A 99 5.81 -3.00 -7.84
N ARG A 100 6.80 -3.61 -8.49
CA ARG A 100 7.31 -3.15 -9.79
C ARG A 100 6.21 -3.13 -10.86
N ALA A 101 5.33 -4.13 -10.89
CA ALA A 101 4.24 -4.19 -11.87
C ALA A 101 3.25 -3.02 -11.70
N PHE A 102 2.90 -2.65 -10.46
CA PHE A 102 2.05 -1.50 -10.20
C PHE A 102 2.73 -0.19 -10.60
N LEU A 103 4.01 -0.01 -10.26
CA LEU A 103 4.76 1.20 -10.62
C LEU A 103 4.92 1.35 -12.14
N ARG A 104 5.24 0.28 -12.85
CA ARG A 104 5.36 0.29 -14.32
C ARG A 104 4.04 0.57 -15.03
N ALA A 105 2.95 0.11 -14.47
CA ALA A 105 1.62 0.37 -15.01
C ALA A 105 1.09 1.77 -14.62
N ASP A 106 1.91 2.58 -13.96
CA ASP A 106 1.54 3.90 -13.42
C ASP A 106 0.23 3.85 -12.60
N MET A 107 0.11 2.80 -11.79
CA MET A 107 -1.06 2.60 -10.93
C MET A 107 -0.85 3.23 -9.56
N PRO A 108 -1.94 3.66 -8.89
CA PRO A 108 -1.87 4.22 -7.55
C PRO A 108 -1.24 3.25 -6.54
N VAL A 109 -0.21 3.72 -5.84
CA VAL A 109 0.49 2.96 -4.79
C VAL A 109 0.60 3.80 -3.53
N LEU A 110 0.22 3.26 -2.39
CA LEU A 110 0.43 3.86 -1.07
C LEU A 110 1.40 3.01 -0.25
N LEU A 111 2.50 3.60 0.17
CA LEU A 111 3.48 2.98 1.07
C LEU A 111 3.51 3.73 2.40
N GLN A 112 3.29 3.01 3.50
CA GLN A 112 3.26 3.59 4.84
C GLN A 112 4.47 3.19 5.67
N GLY A 113 5.05 4.15 6.37
CA GLY A 113 6.15 3.93 7.30
C GLY A 113 7.30 3.16 6.67
N GLU A 114 7.68 2.05 7.26
CA GLU A 114 8.79 1.20 6.82
C GLU A 114 8.59 0.60 5.43
N ALA A 115 7.35 0.61 4.90
CA ALA A 115 7.06 0.10 3.55
C ALA A 115 7.79 0.89 2.46
N THR A 116 8.17 2.13 2.70
CA THR A 116 8.98 2.94 1.77
C THR A 116 10.33 2.28 1.45
N ALA A 117 10.87 1.48 2.36
CA ALA A 117 12.09 0.73 2.13
C ALA A 117 12.00 -0.27 0.97
N LEU A 118 10.78 -0.69 0.60
CA LEU A 118 10.57 -1.58 -0.55
C LEU A 118 10.95 -0.92 -1.88
N LEU A 119 10.94 0.41 -1.97
CA LEU A 119 11.39 1.15 -3.16
C LEU A 119 12.87 0.92 -3.46
N GLN A 120 13.69 0.65 -2.44
CA GLN A 120 15.11 0.34 -2.62
C GLN A 120 15.33 -0.99 -3.35
N LEU A 121 14.32 -1.87 -3.37
CA LEU A 121 14.37 -3.13 -4.11
C LEU A 121 14.15 -2.93 -5.62
N ILE A 122 13.70 -1.75 -6.03
CA ILE A 122 13.46 -1.42 -7.44
C ILE A 122 14.76 -0.87 -8.01
N ASP A 123 15.55 -1.74 -8.65
CA ASP A 123 16.90 -1.42 -9.13
C ASP A 123 16.91 -0.55 -10.40
N ASP A 124 15.79 -0.51 -11.13
CA ASP A 124 15.67 0.21 -12.39
C ASP A 124 15.26 1.67 -12.13
N ALA A 125 16.14 2.61 -12.46
CA ALA A 125 15.85 4.04 -12.31
C ALA A 125 14.61 4.49 -13.12
N ALA A 126 14.29 3.76 -14.19
CA ALA A 126 13.10 4.01 -15.01
C ALA A 126 11.80 3.57 -14.33
N ASP A 127 11.89 2.60 -13.42
CA ASP A 127 10.75 2.07 -12.67
C ASP A 127 10.60 2.74 -11.29
N ARG A 128 11.64 3.50 -10.89
CA ARG A 128 11.67 4.19 -9.62
C ARG A 128 11.08 5.59 -9.83
N PRO A 129 9.96 5.91 -9.21
CA PRO A 129 9.48 7.28 -9.19
C PRO A 129 10.60 8.21 -8.71
N ASN A 130 10.64 9.43 -9.19
CA ASN A 130 11.64 10.41 -8.81
C ASN A 130 11.46 10.88 -7.35
N ALA A 131 11.03 9.94 -6.52
CA ALA A 131 10.65 10.19 -5.15
C ALA A 131 11.85 10.64 -4.35
N ALA A 132 11.67 11.67 -3.63
CA ALA A 132 12.39 12.06 -2.44
C ALA A 132 12.47 10.93 -1.38
N ALA A 133 12.88 9.72 -1.81
CA ALA A 133 13.11 8.57 -0.94
C ALA A 133 14.36 8.76 -0.08
N ASP A 134 15.15 9.81 -0.33
CA ASP A 134 16.38 10.10 0.42
C ASP A 134 16.17 11.05 1.61
N GLU A 135 14.98 11.62 1.79
CA GLU A 135 14.68 12.47 2.95
C GLU A 135 13.38 12.06 3.65
N ALA A 136 13.23 10.80 4.01
CA ALA A 136 12.36 10.45 5.12
C ALA A 136 13.06 10.91 6.40
N THR A 137 13.03 12.21 6.64
CA THR A 137 13.35 12.77 7.95
C THR A 137 12.42 12.13 8.96
N THR A 138 12.99 11.29 9.79
CA THR A 138 12.43 10.67 10.98
C THR A 138 12.12 11.75 12.02
N ASP A 139 11.22 12.66 11.73
CA ASP A 139 10.81 13.65 12.72
C ASP A 139 9.28 13.77 12.74
N GLY A 140 8.73 13.09 13.70
CA GLY A 140 7.49 13.47 14.32
C GLY A 140 6.19 12.97 13.66
N ALA A 141 5.27 12.65 14.51
CA ALA A 141 3.89 12.17 14.33
C ALA A 141 2.96 13.04 13.44
N ASN A 142 3.50 13.81 12.49
CA ASN A 142 2.72 14.72 11.64
C ASN A 142 3.39 14.98 10.27
N ALA A 143 4.08 14.01 9.71
CA ALA A 143 4.64 14.13 8.37
C ALA A 143 3.52 14.14 7.33
N ALA A 144 3.48 15.19 6.50
CA ALA A 144 2.57 15.24 5.36
C ALA A 144 2.92 14.13 4.35
N PRO A 145 1.92 13.54 3.66
CA PRO A 145 2.20 12.55 2.63
C PRO A 145 2.99 13.19 1.48
N ILE A 146 3.98 12.48 0.99
CA ILE A 146 4.73 12.84 -0.22
C ILE A 146 4.02 12.17 -1.39
N VAL A 147 3.63 12.97 -2.37
CA VAL A 147 2.96 12.51 -3.58
C VAL A 147 3.87 12.72 -4.77
N ASP A 148 4.24 11.63 -5.45
CA ASP A 148 5.01 11.67 -6.70
C ASP A 148 4.22 10.91 -7.78
N GLY A 149 3.54 11.66 -8.65
CA GLY A 149 2.61 11.08 -9.60
C GLY A 149 1.50 10.32 -8.90
N ARG A 150 1.49 9.01 -9.04
CA ARG A 150 0.52 8.10 -8.40
C ARG A 150 1.08 7.33 -7.21
N LEU A 151 2.34 7.57 -6.87
CA LEU A 151 2.95 7.04 -5.66
C LEU A 151 2.71 8.00 -4.50
N VAL A 152 2.15 7.49 -3.42
CA VAL A 152 1.97 8.19 -2.16
C VAL A 152 2.81 7.50 -1.10
N THR A 153 3.68 8.25 -0.44
CA THR A 153 4.49 7.73 0.67
C THR A 153 4.24 8.56 1.92
N ILE A 154 4.23 7.89 3.06
CA ILE A 154 4.12 8.55 4.37
C ILE A 154 5.04 7.89 5.38
N ALA A 155 5.70 8.70 6.20
CA ALA A 155 6.67 8.22 7.19
C ALA A 155 6.03 7.61 8.45
N THR A 156 4.73 7.79 8.67
CA THR A 156 4.05 7.31 9.88
C THR A 156 3.33 5.99 9.68
N ALA A 157 3.20 5.22 10.76
CA ALA A 157 2.44 3.97 10.78
C ALA A 157 0.92 4.19 10.97
N SER A 158 0.50 5.38 11.41
CA SER A 158 -0.91 5.68 11.56
C SER A 158 -1.51 6.12 10.23
N ALA A 159 -2.51 5.38 9.75
CA ALA A 159 -3.29 5.77 8.60
C ALA A 159 -4.19 6.96 8.97
N GLU A 160 -3.70 8.16 8.74
CA GLU A 160 -4.49 9.37 8.90
C GLU A 160 -5.20 9.74 7.59
N LEU A 161 -6.25 10.53 7.70
CA LEU A 161 -7.09 10.95 6.57
C LEU A 161 -6.33 11.58 5.38
N PRO A 162 -5.25 12.39 5.58
CA PRO A 162 -4.58 13.07 4.46
C PRO A 162 -3.94 12.13 3.44
N GLU A 163 -3.27 11.06 3.89
CA GLU A 163 -2.60 10.10 2.98
C GLU A 163 -3.60 9.25 2.21
N LEU A 164 -4.68 8.86 2.90
CA LEU A 164 -5.75 8.12 2.27
C LEU A 164 -6.51 8.98 1.26
N GLN A 165 -6.62 10.29 1.50
CA GLN A 165 -7.18 11.24 0.54
C GLN A 165 -6.26 11.44 -0.68
N ALA A 166 -4.94 11.52 -0.47
CA ALA A 166 -3.98 11.61 -1.56
C ALA A 166 -4.01 10.34 -2.43
N PHE A 167 -4.05 9.16 -1.81
CA PHE A 167 -4.20 7.89 -2.50
C PHE A 167 -5.54 7.80 -3.27
N ASP A 168 -6.62 8.20 -2.63
CA ASP A 168 -7.96 8.25 -3.22
C ASP A 168 -8.01 9.18 -4.45
N ALA A 169 -7.38 10.34 -4.36
CA ALA A 169 -7.23 11.26 -5.49
C ALA A 169 -6.42 10.64 -6.63
N ALA A 170 -5.35 9.90 -6.32
CA ALA A 170 -4.53 9.19 -7.31
C ALA A 170 -5.33 8.07 -8.00
N VAL A 171 -6.16 7.33 -7.27
CA VAL A 171 -7.07 6.34 -7.85
C VAL A 171 -8.10 7.01 -8.76
N GLY A 172 -8.66 8.15 -8.33
CA GLY A 172 -9.60 8.93 -9.12
C GLY A 172 -9.02 9.43 -10.44
N ALA A 173 -7.81 9.99 -10.40
CA ALA A 173 -7.12 10.48 -11.60
C ALA A 173 -6.81 9.37 -12.62
N ALA A 174 -6.49 8.16 -12.14
CA ALA A 174 -6.28 7.00 -12.99
C ALA A 174 -7.53 6.59 -13.79
N ILE A 175 -8.71 6.91 -13.28
CA ILE A 175 -9.99 6.61 -13.94
C ILE A 175 -10.26 7.55 -15.10
N ASP A 176 -10.02 8.85 -14.90
CA ASP A 176 -10.30 9.87 -15.92
C ASP A 176 -9.45 9.66 -17.18
N GLU A 177 -8.19 9.24 -17.04
CA GLU A 177 -7.33 8.92 -18.18
C GLU A 177 -7.75 7.63 -18.90
N SER A 178 -8.24 6.63 -18.18
CA SER A 178 -8.74 5.38 -18.78
C SER A 178 -10.05 5.54 -19.55
N CYS A 179 -10.86 6.56 -19.23
CA CYS A 179 -12.10 6.88 -19.94
C CYS A 179 -11.89 7.77 -21.16
N ALA A 180 -10.71 8.38 -21.31
CA ALA A 180 -10.39 9.31 -22.41
C ALA A 180 -9.67 8.63 -23.60
N ALA A 181 -9.38 7.35 -23.52
CA ALA A 181 -8.76 6.51 -24.57
C ALA A 181 -9.78 5.56 -25.20
#